data_487b1bbee46e3065f100d5c4e39db6e1
#
_entry.id   487b1bbee46e3065f100d5c4e39db6e1
#
_cell.length_a   1.000
_cell.length_b   1.000
_cell.length_c   1.000
_cell.angle_alpha   90.00
_cell.angle_beta   90.00
_cell.angle_gamma   90.00
#
_symmetry.space_group_name_H-M   'P 1'
#
loop_
_entity.id
_entity.type
_entity.pdbx_description
1 polymer ?
#
loop_
_entity_poly.entity_id
_entity_poly.type
_entity_poly.pdbx_seq_one_letter_code
_entity_poly.pdbx_strand_id
1 'polypeptide(L)'
;NHCMNSVMRDASALPYEENVAEIKRCVDYFHAYNIPVEAELGHVGNETVYEEALSEYQYTDPSKAKEFVERTGCDSLAVAIGNVHGVYSSEPKLAFDVLEAVAKEVDVPLVLHGASGIGDEDIKKAISLGIAKINIHTELCQAAMEAINAHKDEPFLAVEREVRKAVKERAM
;
A
#
# COMPACT_ATOMS: atom_id res chain seq x y z
N ASN A 1 6.49 -22.84 -13.69
CA ASN A 1 7.21 -21.56 -13.84
C ASN A 1 6.39 -20.48 -13.15
N HIS A 2 6.81 -20.08 -11.97
CA HIS A 2 6.19 -18.96 -11.25
C HIS A 2 6.80 -17.66 -11.77
N CYS A 3 5.99 -16.79 -12.37
CA CYS A 3 6.43 -15.50 -12.90
C CYS A 3 6.47 -14.41 -11.80
N MET A 4 6.04 -14.75 -10.58
CA MET A 4 6.00 -13.84 -9.42
C MET A 4 7.03 -14.28 -8.39
N ASN A 5 7.73 -13.32 -7.82
CA ASN A 5 8.72 -13.51 -6.76
C ASN A 5 8.27 -12.90 -5.41
N SER A 6 7.08 -12.33 -5.35
CA SER A 6 6.36 -11.87 -4.16
C SER A 6 4.87 -11.76 -4.48
N VAL A 7 4.01 -11.99 -3.50
CA VAL A 7 2.56 -11.82 -3.61
C VAL A 7 2.02 -11.03 -2.43
N MET A 8 0.90 -10.35 -2.63
CA MET A 8 0.14 -9.75 -1.56
C MET A 8 -1.26 -10.37 -1.51
N ARG A 9 -1.74 -10.62 -0.30
CA ARG A 9 -3.14 -10.93 -0.03
C ARG A 9 -3.71 -9.92 0.95
N ASP A 10 -4.58 -9.07 0.47
CA ASP A 10 -5.39 -8.20 1.32
C ASP A 10 -6.67 -8.94 1.74
N ALA A 11 -6.80 -9.16 3.04
CA ALA A 11 -8.00 -9.69 3.68
C ALA A 11 -8.45 -8.78 4.85
N SER A 12 -7.97 -7.54 4.87
CA SER A 12 -8.17 -6.57 5.96
C SER A 12 -9.63 -6.15 6.16
N ALA A 13 -10.46 -6.26 5.11
CA ALA A 13 -11.90 -6.03 5.20
C ALA A 13 -12.67 -7.14 5.94
N LEU A 14 -12.04 -8.30 6.18
CA LEU A 14 -12.63 -9.41 6.93
C LEU A 14 -12.48 -9.20 8.44
N PRO A 15 -13.34 -9.83 9.28
CA PRO A 15 -13.08 -9.91 10.71
C PRO A 15 -11.69 -10.47 11.02
N TYR A 16 -11.06 -10.03 12.11
CA TYR A 16 -9.67 -10.35 12.46
C TYR A 16 -9.31 -11.84 12.34
N GLU A 17 -10.12 -12.72 12.90
CA GLU A 17 -9.88 -14.18 12.85
C GLU A 17 -9.96 -14.73 11.42
N GLU A 18 -10.85 -14.20 10.59
CA GLU A 18 -10.97 -14.59 9.19
C GLU A 18 -9.79 -14.07 8.37
N ASN A 19 -9.33 -12.83 8.64
CA ASN A 19 -8.12 -12.29 8.04
C ASN A 19 -6.91 -13.18 8.38
N VAL A 20 -6.70 -13.50 9.65
CA VAL A 20 -5.63 -14.41 10.09
C VAL A 20 -5.69 -15.75 9.35
N ALA A 21 -6.87 -16.37 9.29
CA ALA A 21 -7.04 -17.67 8.64
C ALA A 21 -6.76 -17.61 7.13
N GLU A 22 -7.22 -16.56 6.46
CA GLU A 22 -7.02 -16.36 5.03
C GLU A 22 -5.54 -16.11 4.69
N ILE A 23 -4.87 -15.23 5.46
CA ILE A 23 -3.44 -14.95 5.25
C ILE A 23 -2.60 -16.20 5.55
N LYS A 24 -2.88 -16.91 6.65
CA LYS A 24 -2.17 -18.15 6.96
C LYS A 24 -2.25 -19.17 5.83
N ARG A 25 -3.44 -19.37 5.26
CA ARG A 25 -3.63 -20.26 4.10
C ARG A 25 -2.80 -19.83 2.89
N CYS A 26 -2.76 -18.51 2.63
CA CYS A 26 -1.99 -17.92 1.55
C CYS A 26 -0.48 -18.15 1.78
N VAL A 27 0.01 -17.87 2.98
CA VAL A 27 1.41 -18.08 3.38
C VAL A 27 1.80 -19.55 3.21
N ASP A 28 1.02 -20.48 3.75
CA ASP A 28 1.31 -21.92 3.66
C ASP A 28 1.41 -22.40 2.21
N TYR A 29 0.57 -21.86 1.33
CA TYR A 29 0.62 -22.17 -0.09
C TYR A 29 1.87 -21.62 -0.79
N PHE A 30 2.15 -20.32 -0.62
CA PHE A 30 3.22 -19.65 -1.36
C PHE A 30 4.62 -19.94 -0.80
N HIS A 31 4.77 -20.17 0.49
CA HIS A 31 6.05 -20.55 1.10
C HIS A 31 6.55 -21.90 0.59
N ALA A 32 5.65 -22.80 0.17
CA ALA A 32 6.04 -24.04 -0.50
C ALA A 32 6.82 -23.81 -1.81
N TYR A 33 6.74 -22.62 -2.37
CA TYR A 33 7.45 -22.19 -3.58
C TYR A 33 8.53 -21.13 -3.32
N ASN A 34 8.85 -20.85 -2.07
CA ASN A 34 9.75 -19.78 -1.62
C ASN A 34 9.31 -18.39 -2.13
N ILE A 35 8.01 -18.14 -2.15
CA ILE A 35 7.42 -16.84 -2.53
C ILE A 35 6.94 -16.14 -1.25
N PRO A 36 7.52 -14.98 -0.88
CA PRO A 36 7.08 -14.23 0.27
C PRO A 36 5.70 -13.62 0.08
N VAL A 37 4.98 -13.48 1.20
CA VAL A 37 3.60 -12.99 1.25
C VAL A 37 3.51 -11.72 2.08
N GLU A 38 2.96 -10.65 1.47
CA GLU A 38 2.55 -9.43 2.15
C GLU A 38 1.11 -9.56 2.63
N ALA A 39 0.85 -9.12 3.85
CA ALA A 39 -0.48 -9.05 4.43
C ALA A 39 -0.84 -7.62 4.84
N GLU A 40 -2.11 -7.37 5.17
CA GLU A 40 -2.58 -6.08 5.69
C GLU A 40 -3.33 -6.26 7.01
N LEU A 41 -3.01 -5.42 7.99
CA LEU A 41 -3.71 -5.32 9.27
C LEU A 41 -4.18 -3.88 9.51
N GLY A 42 -5.44 -3.71 9.95
CA GLY A 42 -6.20 -2.50 9.78
C GLY A 42 -6.80 -2.52 8.40
N HIS A 43 -7.56 -1.52 8.00
CA HIS A 43 -8.15 -1.46 6.67
C HIS A 43 -7.88 -0.10 6.04
N VAL A 44 -7.17 -0.11 4.91
CA VAL A 44 -6.97 1.06 4.06
C VAL A 44 -8.12 1.10 3.07
N GLY A 45 -9.02 2.08 3.20
CA GLY A 45 -10.18 2.20 2.30
C GLY A 45 -9.80 2.31 0.83
N ASN A 46 -10.64 1.77 -0.05
CA ASN A 46 -10.42 1.74 -1.51
C ASN A 46 -11.27 2.78 -2.26
N GLU A 47 -11.78 3.80 -1.57
CA GLU A 47 -12.64 4.80 -2.16
C GLU A 47 -11.85 5.82 -3.00
N THR A 48 -12.52 6.36 -4.02
CA THR A 48 -11.95 7.40 -4.89
C THR A 48 -11.98 8.79 -4.26
N VAL A 49 -12.76 8.96 -3.18
CA VAL A 49 -12.90 10.22 -2.43
C VAL A 49 -12.45 9.98 -0.99
N TYR A 50 -11.53 10.82 -0.52
CA TYR A 50 -10.87 10.68 0.78
C TYR A 50 -11.83 10.60 1.97
N GLU A 51 -12.88 11.45 1.99
CA GLU A 51 -13.86 11.47 3.06
C GLU A 51 -14.71 10.19 3.13
N GLU A 52 -15.02 9.58 1.99
CA GLU A 52 -15.74 8.30 1.92
C GLU A 52 -14.85 7.15 2.39
N ALA A 53 -13.58 7.15 1.97
CA ALA A 53 -12.60 6.16 2.43
C ALA A 53 -12.42 6.16 3.95
N LEU A 54 -12.43 7.33 4.60
CA LEU A 54 -12.30 7.44 6.05
C LEU A 54 -13.48 6.83 6.82
N SER A 55 -14.65 6.68 6.21
CA SER A 55 -15.82 6.09 6.88
C SER A 55 -15.66 4.58 7.15
N GLU A 56 -14.88 3.89 6.33
CA GLU A 56 -14.58 2.45 6.45
C GLU A 56 -13.19 2.19 7.04
N TYR A 57 -12.45 3.27 7.31
CA TYR A 57 -11.06 3.19 7.73
C TYR A 57 -10.89 2.56 9.11
N GLN A 58 -9.99 1.59 9.20
CA GLN A 58 -9.60 0.96 10.47
C GLN A 58 -8.09 1.06 10.66
N TYR A 59 -7.67 1.89 11.62
CA TYR A 59 -6.26 1.95 12.00
C TYR A 59 -5.73 0.58 12.41
N THR A 60 -4.47 0.32 12.07
CA THR A 60 -3.78 -0.86 12.57
C THR A 60 -3.72 -0.79 14.10
N ASP A 61 -4.19 -1.84 14.77
CA ASP A 61 -4.08 -1.99 16.23
C ASP A 61 -2.68 -2.55 16.58
N PRO A 62 -1.79 -1.76 17.20
CA PRO A 62 -0.45 -2.21 17.54
C PRO A 62 -0.46 -3.43 18.47
N SER A 63 -1.45 -3.53 19.37
CA SER A 63 -1.56 -4.64 20.31
C SER A 63 -1.80 -6.00 19.65
N LYS A 64 -2.34 -5.99 18.41
CA LYS A 64 -2.62 -7.18 17.61
C LYS A 64 -1.57 -7.48 16.55
N ALA A 65 -0.70 -6.51 16.23
CA ALA A 65 0.24 -6.64 15.13
C ALA A 65 1.20 -7.82 15.31
N LYS A 66 1.78 -7.98 16.49
CA LYS A 66 2.68 -9.09 16.81
C LYS A 66 1.99 -10.45 16.67
N GLU A 67 0.83 -10.61 17.32
CA GLU A 67 0.04 -11.84 17.26
C GLU A 67 -0.34 -12.17 15.81
N PHE A 68 -0.74 -11.17 15.03
CA PHE A 68 -1.09 -11.33 13.63
C PHE A 68 0.08 -11.89 12.80
N VAL A 69 1.27 -11.28 12.91
CA VAL A 69 2.48 -11.73 12.22
C VAL A 69 2.88 -13.14 12.64
N GLU A 70 2.88 -13.43 13.94
CA GLU A 70 3.22 -14.75 14.47
C GLU A 70 2.25 -15.85 14.01
N ARG A 71 0.94 -15.54 13.98
CA ARG A 71 -0.10 -16.51 13.57
C ARG A 71 -0.16 -16.74 12.08
N THR A 72 0.06 -15.70 11.29
CA THR A 72 -0.01 -15.79 9.83
C THR A 72 1.31 -16.26 9.22
N GLY A 73 2.44 -15.84 9.78
CA GLY A 73 3.77 -16.04 9.21
C GLY A 73 4.01 -15.20 7.96
N CYS A 74 3.31 -14.06 7.78
CA CYS A 74 3.55 -13.16 6.66
C CYS A 74 4.96 -12.56 6.70
N ASP A 75 5.51 -12.23 5.53
CA ASP A 75 6.89 -11.75 5.37
C ASP A 75 6.99 -10.22 5.40
N SER A 76 5.89 -9.52 5.20
CA SER A 76 5.76 -8.07 5.37
C SER A 76 4.33 -7.69 5.71
N LEU A 77 4.18 -6.55 6.39
CA LEU A 77 2.89 -6.09 6.91
C LEU A 77 2.57 -4.68 6.42
N ALA A 78 1.49 -4.57 5.63
CA ALA A 78 0.90 -3.28 5.30
C ALA A 78 0.09 -2.75 6.47
N VAL A 79 0.29 -1.46 6.77
CA VAL A 79 -0.30 -0.79 7.93
C VAL A 79 -1.22 0.35 7.52
N ALA A 80 -2.32 0.49 8.23
CA ALA A 80 -3.29 1.56 8.11
C ALA A 80 -3.01 2.62 9.18
N ILE A 81 -2.45 3.75 8.77
CA ILE A 81 -2.03 4.86 9.65
C ILE A 81 -2.61 6.22 9.22
N GLY A 82 -3.73 6.25 8.50
CA GLY A 82 -4.35 7.46 7.93
C GLY A 82 -4.09 7.62 6.42
N ASN A 83 -3.41 6.66 5.82
CA ASN A 83 -3.20 6.53 4.38
C ASN A 83 -4.43 5.91 3.73
N VAL A 84 -4.83 6.38 2.53
CA VAL A 84 -5.93 5.81 1.76
C VAL A 84 -5.53 5.64 0.29
N HIS A 85 -6.20 4.73 -0.41
CA HIS A 85 -6.05 4.61 -1.85
C HIS A 85 -6.86 5.70 -2.57
N GLY A 86 -6.31 6.25 -3.67
CA GLY A 86 -7.02 7.23 -4.50
C GLY A 86 -6.44 8.63 -4.42
N VAL A 87 -7.29 9.63 -4.58
CA VAL A 87 -6.92 11.05 -4.57
C VAL A 87 -7.29 11.67 -3.23
N TYR A 88 -6.29 12.21 -2.53
CA TYR A 88 -6.54 12.99 -1.33
C TYR A 88 -7.21 14.33 -1.70
N SER A 89 -8.34 14.63 -1.08
CA SER A 89 -9.03 15.93 -1.20
C SER A 89 -8.43 17.01 -0.29
N SER A 90 -7.66 16.58 0.73
CA SER A 90 -6.93 17.42 1.66
C SER A 90 -5.59 16.75 2.00
N GLU A 91 -4.68 17.49 2.63
CA GLU A 91 -3.40 16.93 3.08
C GLU A 91 -3.64 15.78 4.07
N PRO A 92 -3.14 14.56 3.78
CA PRO A 92 -3.33 13.41 4.64
C PRO A 92 -2.62 13.60 5.98
N LYS A 93 -3.25 13.14 7.06
CA LYS A 93 -2.67 13.18 8.41
C LYS A 93 -2.32 11.77 8.85
N LEU A 94 -1.04 11.44 8.76
CA LEU A 94 -0.55 10.13 9.17
C LEU A 94 -0.40 10.05 10.70
N ALA A 95 -0.90 8.95 11.28
CA ALA A 95 -0.75 8.61 12.69
C ALA A 95 0.63 7.95 12.94
N PHE A 96 1.66 8.76 13.04
CA PHE A 96 3.04 8.29 13.25
C PHE A 96 3.24 7.60 14.60
N ASP A 97 2.45 7.93 15.60
CA ASP A 97 2.42 7.24 16.90
C ASP A 97 1.95 5.78 16.75
N VAL A 98 0.94 5.54 15.92
CA VAL A 98 0.50 4.18 15.57
C VAL A 98 1.61 3.44 14.83
N LEU A 99 2.25 4.07 13.83
CA LEU A 99 3.35 3.45 13.09
C LEU A 99 4.51 3.06 14.00
N GLU A 100 4.94 3.97 14.87
CA GLU A 100 6.02 3.72 15.83
C GLU A 100 5.67 2.59 16.80
N ALA A 101 4.41 2.54 17.26
CA ALA A 101 3.94 1.48 18.14
C ALA A 101 3.95 0.11 17.44
N VAL A 102 3.44 0.04 16.19
CA VAL A 102 3.49 -1.21 15.39
C VAL A 102 4.92 -1.64 15.13
N ALA A 103 5.81 -0.71 14.72
CA ALA A 103 7.20 -1.01 14.40
C ALA A 103 7.99 -1.57 15.60
N LYS A 104 7.58 -1.29 16.84
CA LYS A 104 8.17 -1.86 18.05
C LYS A 104 7.71 -3.29 18.35
N GLU A 105 6.56 -3.69 17.83
CA GLU A 105 5.93 -4.98 18.11
C GLU A 105 6.29 -6.07 17.10
N VAL A 106 6.71 -5.69 15.87
CA VAL A 106 6.93 -6.64 14.77
C VAL A 106 8.35 -6.54 14.21
N ASP A 107 8.91 -7.68 13.81
CA ASP A 107 10.24 -7.77 13.19
C ASP A 107 10.17 -7.82 11.65
N VAL A 108 8.97 -7.90 11.05
CA VAL A 108 8.79 -7.92 9.60
C VAL A 108 8.80 -6.51 9.02
N PRO A 109 9.27 -6.32 7.76
CA PRO A 109 9.21 -5.04 7.09
C PRO A 109 7.78 -4.47 7.02
N LEU A 110 7.61 -3.18 7.31
CA LEU A 110 6.34 -2.50 7.20
C LEU A 110 6.15 -1.87 5.83
N VAL A 111 4.91 -1.85 5.37
CA VAL A 111 4.53 -1.36 4.04
C VAL A 111 3.51 -0.23 4.17
N LEU A 112 3.70 0.85 3.41
CA LEU A 112 2.77 1.97 3.30
C LEU A 112 2.06 1.92 1.94
N HIS A 113 0.76 1.66 1.96
CA HIS A 113 -0.11 1.77 0.79
C HIS A 113 -0.63 3.19 0.61
N GLY A 114 -1.17 3.50 -0.58
CA GLY A 114 -1.81 4.77 -0.85
C GLY A 114 -0.90 5.98 -0.68
N ALA A 115 0.40 5.86 -0.99
CA ALA A 115 1.37 6.92 -0.75
C ALA A 115 1.33 8.07 -1.78
N SER A 116 0.56 7.94 -2.88
CA SER A 116 0.38 9.02 -3.85
C SER A 116 -0.26 10.24 -3.19
N GLY A 117 0.42 11.40 -3.22
CA GLY A 117 -0.08 12.64 -2.62
C GLY A 117 0.30 12.84 -1.15
N ILE A 118 1.03 11.92 -0.53
CA ILE A 118 1.68 12.15 0.77
C ILE A 118 2.94 12.99 0.54
N GLY A 119 3.12 14.03 1.36
CA GLY A 119 4.28 14.93 1.26
C GLY A 119 5.62 14.24 1.56
N ASP A 120 6.69 14.70 0.92
CA ASP A 120 8.05 14.12 1.04
C ASP A 120 8.54 14.01 2.49
N GLU A 121 8.24 14.98 3.34
CA GLU A 121 8.67 14.98 4.74
C GLU A 121 7.95 13.90 5.55
N ASP A 122 6.67 13.66 5.28
CA ASP A 122 5.91 12.58 5.91
C ASP A 122 6.37 11.21 5.42
N ILE A 123 6.69 11.07 4.13
CA ILE A 123 7.31 9.84 3.59
C ILE A 123 8.66 9.57 4.27
N LYS A 124 9.55 10.57 4.35
CA LYS A 124 10.84 10.42 5.04
C LYS A 124 10.68 10.05 6.50
N LYS A 125 9.72 10.66 7.18
CA LYS A 125 9.40 10.33 8.57
C LYS A 125 8.87 8.90 8.71
N ALA A 126 7.95 8.48 7.83
CA ALA A 126 7.45 7.10 7.81
C ALA A 126 8.59 6.08 7.63
N ILE A 127 9.52 6.35 6.68
CA ILE A 127 10.71 5.51 6.47
C ILE A 127 11.58 5.46 7.73
N SER A 128 11.81 6.60 8.38
CA SER A 128 12.61 6.65 9.62
C SER A 128 11.98 5.87 10.79
N LEU A 129 10.67 5.63 10.73
CA LEU A 129 9.89 4.89 11.73
C LEU A 129 9.63 3.41 11.34
N GLY A 130 10.22 2.92 10.23
CA GLY A 130 10.20 1.49 9.91
C GLY A 130 9.50 1.10 8.61
N ILE A 131 8.93 2.05 7.86
CA ILE A 131 8.41 1.73 6.51
C ILE A 131 9.58 1.34 5.59
N ALA A 132 9.51 0.14 5.04
CA ALA A 132 10.51 -0.44 4.14
C ALA A 132 10.05 -0.52 2.68
N LYS A 133 8.74 -0.48 2.42
CA LYS A 133 8.13 -0.53 1.09
C LYS A 133 7.01 0.50 1.00
N ILE A 134 6.88 1.14 -0.16
CA ILE A 134 5.86 2.16 -0.44
C ILE A 134 5.18 1.83 -1.76
N ASN A 135 3.84 1.89 -1.79
CA ASN A 135 3.06 1.69 -3.00
C ASN A 135 2.55 3.03 -3.53
N ILE A 136 2.92 3.37 -4.77
CA ILE A 136 2.51 4.58 -5.49
C ILE A 136 1.81 4.15 -6.79
N HIS A 137 0.59 4.61 -7.02
CA HIS A 137 -0.18 4.29 -8.22
C HIS A 137 -0.89 5.52 -8.81
N THR A 138 -1.68 6.22 -8.01
CA THR A 138 -2.55 7.31 -8.45
C THR A 138 -1.79 8.41 -9.19
N GLU A 139 -0.63 8.82 -8.69
CA GLU A 139 0.23 9.81 -9.34
C GLU A 139 0.72 9.39 -10.73
N LEU A 140 1.01 8.10 -10.91
CA LEU A 140 1.44 7.56 -12.20
C LEU A 140 0.28 7.59 -13.20
N CYS A 141 -0.93 7.24 -12.74
CA CYS A 141 -2.14 7.34 -13.55
C CYS A 141 -2.47 8.80 -13.92
N GLN A 142 -2.30 9.74 -13.00
CA GLN A 142 -2.49 11.17 -13.26
C GLN A 142 -1.51 11.66 -14.31
N ALA A 143 -0.21 11.37 -14.17
CA ALA A 143 0.80 11.73 -15.17
C ALA A 143 0.49 11.15 -16.57
N ALA A 144 0.01 9.91 -16.62
CA ALA A 144 -0.42 9.29 -17.86
C ALA A 144 -1.60 10.03 -18.49
N MET A 145 -2.63 10.36 -17.70
CA MET A 145 -3.82 11.08 -18.19
C MET A 145 -3.52 12.51 -18.62
N GLU A 146 -2.64 13.20 -17.91
CA GLU A 146 -2.18 14.54 -18.31
C GLU A 146 -1.47 14.49 -19.68
N ALA A 147 -0.58 13.53 -19.90
CA ALA A 147 0.10 13.33 -21.17
C ALA A 147 -0.88 12.98 -22.31
N ILE A 148 -1.87 12.10 -22.05
CA ILE A 148 -2.93 11.78 -23.03
C ILE A 148 -3.69 13.04 -23.39
N ASN A 149 -4.14 13.83 -22.43
CA ASN A 149 -4.91 15.04 -22.68
C ASN A 149 -4.14 16.12 -23.45
N ALA A 150 -2.83 16.25 -23.16
CA ALA A 150 -1.95 17.21 -23.83
C ALA A 150 -1.70 16.85 -25.30
N HIS A 151 -1.70 15.56 -25.64
CA HIS A 151 -1.31 15.03 -26.96
C HIS A 151 -2.45 14.30 -27.69
N LYS A 152 -3.71 14.45 -27.25
CA LYS A 152 -4.89 13.69 -27.73
C LYS A 152 -5.15 13.76 -29.25
N ASP A 153 -4.68 14.81 -29.91
CA ASP A 153 -4.86 15.04 -31.34
C ASP A 153 -3.67 14.51 -32.18
N GLU A 154 -2.66 13.93 -31.55
CA GLU A 154 -1.51 13.34 -32.21
C GLU A 154 -1.75 11.86 -32.58
N PRO A 155 -0.94 11.28 -33.50
CA PRO A 155 -0.99 9.87 -33.79
C PRO A 155 -0.71 9.01 -32.54
N PHE A 156 -1.41 7.87 -32.41
CA PHE A 156 -1.36 6.98 -31.25
C PHE A 156 0.07 6.70 -30.72
N LEU A 157 1.02 6.39 -31.63
CA LEU A 157 2.40 6.10 -31.22
C LEU A 157 3.13 7.31 -30.62
N ALA A 158 2.75 8.53 -31.00
CA ALA A 158 3.29 9.75 -30.39
C ALA A 158 2.72 9.93 -28.99
N VAL A 159 1.41 9.77 -28.82
CA VAL A 159 0.75 9.80 -27.50
C VAL A 159 1.37 8.75 -26.56
N GLU A 160 1.52 7.50 -27.04
CA GLU A 160 2.11 6.42 -26.23
C GLU A 160 3.53 6.77 -25.75
N ARG A 161 4.35 7.37 -26.61
CA ARG A 161 5.70 7.79 -26.25
C ARG A 161 5.69 8.85 -25.14
N GLU A 162 4.84 9.86 -25.24
CA GLU A 162 4.75 10.93 -24.24
C GLU A 162 4.16 10.42 -22.92
N VAL A 163 3.19 9.50 -22.95
CA VAL A 163 2.69 8.80 -21.75
C VAL A 163 3.80 8.04 -21.04
N ARG A 164 4.57 7.22 -21.77
CA ARG A 164 5.71 6.47 -21.19
C ARG A 164 6.74 7.39 -20.56
N LYS A 165 7.02 8.54 -21.22
CA LYS A 165 7.96 9.54 -20.71
C LYS A 165 7.43 10.17 -19.42
N ALA A 166 6.19 10.64 -19.39
CA ALA A 166 5.57 11.28 -18.23
C ALA A 166 5.54 10.33 -17.01
N VAL A 167 5.09 9.09 -17.22
CA VAL A 167 5.06 8.07 -16.15
C VAL A 167 6.45 7.75 -15.63
N LYS A 168 7.46 7.64 -16.53
CA LYS A 168 8.84 7.39 -16.12
C LYS A 168 9.41 8.55 -15.30
N GLU A 169 9.20 9.79 -15.74
CA GLU A 169 9.66 10.99 -15.04
C GLU A 169 9.03 11.12 -13.65
N ARG A 170 7.75 10.73 -13.52
CA ARG A 170 7.05 10.75 -12.22
C ARG A 170 7.51 9.65 -11.27
N ALA A 171 7.96 8.52 -11.79
CA ALA A 171 8.43 7.36 -11.00
C ALA A 171 9.87 7.48 -10.50
N MET A 172 10.63 8.47 -10.96
CA MET A 172 12.05 8.71 -10.61
C MET A 172 12.23 9.83 -9.60
#